data_f9e377e54c90780bfcb7ac6040198ff2
#
_entry.id   f9e377e54c90780bfcb7ac6040198ff2
#
_cell.length_a   1.000
_cell.length_b   1.000
_cell.length_c   1.000
_cell.angle_alpha   90.00
_cell.angle_beta   90.00
_cell.angle_gamma   90.00
#
_symmetry.space_group_name_H-M   'P 1'
#
loop_
_entity.id
_entity.type
_entity.pdbx_description
1 polymer ?
#
loop_
_entity_poly.entity_id
_entity_poly.type
_entity_poly.pdbx_seq_one_letter_code
_entity_poly.pdbx_strand_id
1 'polypeptide(L)'
;MSKQILIVDDEPNIVISLEFLMKREGFAVAVARDGEEGLKAIRDLHPDLVVLDVMMPKRNGFEVLEEVRADPTLAGTRILMLTAKGRPAENKKGLELGADAYMPKPFSTRELVDKVKSLLAEAD
;
A
#
# COMPACT_ATOMS: atom_id res chain seq x y z
N MET A 1 -17.50 11.50 2.12
CA MET A 1 -17.31 10.34 1.24
C MET A 1 -16.19 9.47 1.79
N SER A 2 -16.31 8.17 1.57
CA SER A 2 -15.30 7.23 2.07
C SER A 2 -14.01 7.34 1.27
N LYS A 3 -12.88 7.33 1.97
CA LYS A 3 -11.57 7.19 1.33
C LYS A 3 -11.44 5.77 0.79
N GLN A 4 -10.73 5.62 -0.33
CA GLN A 4 -10.51 4.31 -0.94
C GLN A 4 -9.10 3.81 -0.67
N ILE A 5 -9.01 2.58 -0.19
CA ILE A 5 -7.75 1.87 0.07
C ILE A 5 -7.61 0.75 -0.94
N LEU A 6 -6.47 0.66 -1.59
CA LEU A 6 -6.14 -0.48 -2.44
C LEU A 6 -5.11 -1.33 -1.71
N ILE A 7 -5.38 -2.62 -1.59
CA ILE A 7 -4.46 -3.58 -0.99
C ILE A 7 -3.80 -4.37 -2.11
N VAL A 8 -2.47 -4.31 -2.21
CA VAL A 8 -1.70 -5.04 -3.23
C VAL A 8 -0.79 -6.02 -2.51
N ASP A 9 -1.20 -7.29 -2.48
CA ASP A 9 -0.49 -8.35 -1.76
C ASP A 9 -0.93 -9.69 -2.34
N ASP A 10 -0.01 -10.63 -2.47
CA ASP A 10 -0.32 -11.96 -3.01
C ASP A 10 -0.63 -13.00 -1.93
N GLU A 11 -0.49 -12.67 -0.65
CA GLU A 11 -0.80 -13.58 0.45
C GLU A 11 -2.28 -13.49 0.83
N PRO A 12 -3.07 -14.56 0.61
CA PRO A 12 -4.52 -14.52 0.87
C PRO A 12 -4.87 -14.13 2.31
N ASN A 13 -4.12 -14.63 3.28
CA ASN A 13 -4.39 -14.35 4.70
C ASN A 13 -4.21 -12.88 5.03
N ILE A 14 -3.17 -12.26 4.47
CA ILE A 14 -2.91 -10.82 4.67
C ILE A 14 -4.01 -10.01 4.02
N VAL A 15 -4.38 -10.35 2.78
CA VAL A 15 -5.44 -9.65 2.05
C VAL A 15 -6.76 -9.69 2.82
N ILE A 16 -7.16 -10.87 3.31
CA ILE A 16 -8.41 -11.03 4.06
C ILE A 16 -8.39 -10.18 5.32
N SER A 17 -7.28 -10.23 6.06
CA SER A 17 -7.13 -9.48 7.31
C SER A 17 -7.20 -7.98 7.08
N LEU A 18 -6.46 -7.48 6.09
CA LEU A 18 -6.42 -6.06 5.78
C LEU A 18 -7.76 -5.56 5.25
N GLU A 19 -8.40 -6.35 4.39
CA GLU A 19 -9.71 -5.99 3.85
C GLU A 19 -10.73 -5.82 4.97
N PHE A 20 -10.77 -6.78 5.90
CA PHE A 20 -11.66 -6.73 7.06
C PHE A 20 -11.38 -5.48 7.90
N LEU A 21 -10.11 -5.23 8.22
CA LEU A 21 -9.73 -4.10 9.06
C LEU A 21 -10.12 -2.76 8.43
N MET A 22 -9.84 -2.60 7.15
CA MET A 22 -10.09 -1.32 6.48
C MET A 22 -11.57 -1.06 6.30
N LYS A 23 -12.35 -2.09 5.97
CA LYS A 23 -13.81 -1.96 5.89
C LYS A 23 -14.42 -1.62 7.23
N ARG A 24 -13.91 -2.22 8.31
CA ARG A 24 -14.39 -1.92 9.66
C ARG A 24 -14.14 -0.46 10.03
N GLU A 25 -13.07 0.14 9.52
CA GLU A 25 -12.76 1.55 9.76
C GLU A 25 -13.55 2.51 8.85
N GLY A 26 -14.40 1.99 8.00
CA GLY A 26 -15.25 2.81 7.14
C GLY A 26 -14.67 3.12 5.76
N PHE A 27 -13.54 2.51 5.39
CA PHE A 27 -12.93 2.74 4.09
C PHE A 27 -13.55 1.87 3.00
N ALA A 28 -13.59 2.37 1.77
CA ALA A 28 -13.86 1.54 0.61
C ALA A 28 -12.58 0.79 0.26
N VAL A 29 -12.68 -0.49 -0.07
CA VAL A 29 -11.49 -1.35 -0.25
C VAL A 29 -11.53 -2.05 -1.60
N ALA A 30 -10.41 -2.02 -2.32
CA ALA A 30 -10.17 -2.83 -3.50
C ALA A 30 -8.91 -3.66 -3.26
N VAL A 31 -8.77 -4.76 -4.00
CA VAL A 31 -7.67 -5.71 -3.81
C VAL A 31 -7.03 -6.05 -5.16
N ALA A 32 -5.70 -6.12 -5.19
CA ALA A 32 -4.93 -6.63 -6.31
C ALA A 32 -3.96 -7.68 -5.77
N ARG A 33 -3.71 -8.73 -6.53
CA ARG A 33 -2.96 -9.90 -6.07
C ARG A 33 -1.54 -9.99 -6.60
N ASP A 34 -1.13 -9.08 -7.48
CA ASP A 34 0.25 -9.01 -7.97
C ASP A 34 0.54 -7.58 -8.40
N GLY A 35 1.81 -7.34 -8.76
CA GLY A 35 2.26 -5.99 -9.10
C GLY A 35 1.66 -5.42 -10.37
N GLU A 36 1.41 -6.24 -11.38
CA GLU A 36 0.78 -5.76 -12.62
C GLU A 36 -0.67 -5.39 -12.40
N GLU A 37 -1.41 -6.26 -11.71
CA GLU A 37 -2.80 -5.99 -11.34
C GLU A 37 -2.88 -4.76 -10.44
N GLY A 38 -1.93 -4.63 -9.50
CA GLY A 38 -1.85 -3.49 -8.61
C GLY A 38 -1.66 -2.18 -9.36
N LEU A 39 -0.72 -2.15 -10.29
CA LEU A 39 -0.44 -0.95 -11.07
C LEU A 39 -1.64 -0.55 -11.92
N LYS A 40 -2.30 -1.54 -12.56
CA LYS A 40 -3.52 -1.28 -13.32
C LYS A 40 -4.61 -0.69 -12.43
N ALA A 41 -4.83 -1.28 -11.25
CA ALA A 41 -5.85 -0.82 -10.31
C ALA A 41 -5.55 0.61 -9.83
N ILE A 42 -4.29 0.92 -9.56
CA ILE A 42 -3.91 2.28 -9.15
C ILE A 42 -4.26 3.29 -10.24
N ARG A 43 -3.95 2.98 -11.48
CA ARG A 43 -4.24 3.85 -12.62
C ARG A 43 -5.73 4.00 -12.89
N ASP A 44 -6.49 2.91 -12.74
CA ASP A 44 -7.93 2.93 -13.01
C ASP A 44 -8.72 3.58 -11.89
N LEU A 45 -8.35 3.34 -10.64
CA LEU A 45 -9.13 3.74 -9.47
C LEU A 45 -8.66 5.03 -8.81
N HIS A 46 -7.40 5.41 -8.97
CA HIS A 46 -6.80 6.53 -8.26
C HIS A 46 -7.11 6.47 -6.76
N PRO A 47 -6.71 5.37 -6.07
CA PRO A 47 -7.05 5.23 -4.65
C PRO A 47 -6.36 6.31 -3.81
N ASP A 48 -6.94 6.59 -2.65
CA ASP A 48 -6.36 7.57 -1.73
C ASP A 48 -5.08 7.04 -1.09
N LEU A 49 -5.04 5.73 -0.82
CA LEU A 49 -3.87 5.08 -0.23
C LEU A 49 -3.73 3.66 -0.77
N VAL A 50 -2.50 3.23 -0.99
CA VAL A 50 -2.17 1.87 -1.40
C VAL A 50 -1.34 1.21 -0.29
N VAL A 51 -1.78 0.04 0.17
CA VAL A 51 -0.98 -0.82 1.03
C VAL A 51 -0.29 -1.81 0.10
N LEU A 52 1.02 -1.69 -0.03
CA LEU A 52 1.79 -2.33 -1.09
C LEU A 52 2.87 -3.26 -0.53
N ASP A 53 2.72 -4.56 -0.82
CA ASP A 53 3.72 -5.55 -0.43
C ASP A 53 4.95 -5.44 -1.34
N VAL A 54 6.13 -5.68 -0.77
CA VAL A 54 7.38 -5.66 -1.54
C VAL A 54 7.53 -6.91 -2.39
N MET A 55 7.32 -8.09 -1.80
CA MET A 55 7.58 -9.37 -2.46
C MET A 55 6.35 -9.95 -3.13
N MET A 56 6.23 -9.72 -4.43
CA MET A 56 5.10 -10.22 -5.22
C MET A 56 5.59 -10.74 -6.57
N PRO A 57 4.83 -11.68 -7.19
CA PRO A 57 5.15 -12.12 -8.55
C PRO A 57 4.89 -11.02 -9.58
N LYS A 58 5.44 -11.20 -10.76
CA LYS A 58 5.35 -10.32 -11.94
C LYS A 58 6.09 -9.01 -11.75
N ARG A 59 5.61 -8.15 -10.88
CA ARG A 59 6.30 -6.91 -10.50
C ARG A 59 6.33 -6.81 -8.98
N ASN A 60 7.50 -6.55 -8.41
CA ASN A 60 7.60 -6.36 -6.97
C ASN A 60 7.11 -4.96 -6.57
N GLY A 61 6.96 -4.73 -5.28
CA GLY A 61 6.43 -3.45 -4.78
C GLY A 61 7.30 -2.25 -5.12
N PHE A 62 8.62 -2.42 -5.19
CA PHE A 62 9.51 -1.31 -5.57
C PHE A 62 9.29 -0.88 -7.00
N GLU A 63 9.08 -1.83 -7.91
CA GLU A 63 8.82 -1.52 -9.31
C GLU A 63 7.50 -0.77 -9.47
N VAL A 64 6.46 -1.20 -8.74
CA VAL A 64 5.17 -0.52 -8.75
C VAL A 64 5.33 0.91 -8.22
N LEU A 65 6.04 1.06 -7.11
CA LEU A 65 6.28 2.38 -6.50
C LEU A 65 6.99 3.32 -7.46
N GLU A 66 8.03 2.85 -8.15
CA GLU A 66 8.76 3.67 -9.11
C GLU A 66 7.85 4.18 -10.23
N GLU A 67 7.01 3.29 -10.79
CA GLU A 67 6.12 3.68 -11.86
C GLU A 67 5.04 4.66 -11.40
N VAL A 68 4.52 4.48 -10.19
CA VAL A 68 3.54 5.40 -9.62
C VAL A 68 4.16 6.79 -9.41
N ARG A 69 5.36 6.84 -8.87
CA ARG A 69 6.03 8.13 -8.63
C ARG A 69 6.51 8.82 -9.90
N ALA A 70 6.69 8.07 -10.98
CA ALA A 70 7.02 8.64 -12.29
C ALA A 70 5.79 9.21 -13.01
N ASP A 71 4.59 8.90 -12.55
CA ASP A 71 3.34 9.34 -13.18
C ASP A 71 2.78 10.57 -12.45
N PRO A 72 2.80 11.76 -13.07
CA PRO A 72 2.31 12.97 -12.41
C PRO A 72 0.85 12.91 -12.01
N THR A 73 0.02 12.11 -12.70
CA THR A 73 -1.41 11.99 -12.36
C THR A 73 -1.64 11.22 -11.06
N LEU A 74 -0.60 10.54 -10.56
CA LEU A 74 -0.67 9.74 -9.34
C LEU A 74 0.15 10.37 -8.20
N ALA A 75 0.56 11.62 -8.34
CA ALA A 75 1.42 12.28 -7.35
C ALA A 75 0.80 12.34 -5.95
N GLY A 76 -0.53 12.41 -5.86
CA GLY A 76 -1.23 12.48 -4.58
C GLY A 76 -1.53 11.13 -3.94
N THR A 77 -1.20 10.02 -4.60
CA THR A 77 -1.47 8.68 -4.06
C THR A 77 -0.50 8.39 -2.91
N ARG A 78 -1.04 8.09 -1.73
CA ARG A 78 -0.23 7.70 -0.58
C ARG A 78 0.13 6.22 -0.67
N ILE A 79 1.38 5.88 -0.37
CA ILE A 79 1.84 4.49 -0.44
C ILE A 79 2.47 4.07 0.88
N LEU A 80 1.89 3.03 1.48
CA LEU A 80 2.41 2.37 2.66
C LEU A 80 2.98 1.02 2.23
N MET A 81 4.31 0.85 2.33
CA MET A 81 4.98 -0.39 1.96
C MET A 81 4.94 -1.40 3.10
N LEU A 82 4.65 -2.66 2.77
CA LEU A 82 4.79 -3.76 3.72
C LEU A 82 6.10 -4.49 3.43
N THR A 83 7.01 -4.48 4.38
CA THR A 83 8.36 -5.00 4.20
C THR A 83 8.59 -6.24 5.06
N ALA A 84 9.64 -7.02 4.76
CA ALA A 84 10.00 -8.16 5.58
C ALA A 84 10.66 -7.67 6.87
N LYS A 85 10.25 -8.26 7.99
CA LYS A 85 10.86 -7.95 9.29
C LYS A 85 12.34 -8.33 9.27
N GLY A 86 13.18 -7.46 9.81
CA GLY A 86 14.61 -7.71 9.87
C GLY A 86 15.37 -7.31 8.60
N ARG A 87 14.72 -6.60 7.68
CA ARG A 87 15.35 -6.12 6.45
C ARG A 87 15.30 -4.60 6.36
N PRO A 88 16.13 -3.90 7.15
CA PRO A 88 16.12 -2.43 7.15
C PRO A 88 16.46 -1.81 5.79
N ALA A 89 17.22 -2.52 4.96
CA ALA A 89 17.54 -2.04 3.62
C ALA A 89 16.31 -1.87 2.74
N GLU A 90 15.27 -2.71 2.92
CA GLU A 90 14.02 -2.57 2.20
C GLU A 90 13.27 -1.31 2.60
N ASN A 91 13.29 -1.00 3.89
CA ASN A 91 12.65 0.22 4.40
C ASN A 91 13.30 1.46 3.79
N LYS A 92 14.63 1.49 3.83
CA LYS A 92 15.40 2.61 3.27
C LYS A 92 15.14 2.77 1.78
N LYS A 93 15.16 1.66 1.04
CA LYS A 93 14.94 1.68 -0.40
C LYS A 93 13.54 2.21 -0.73
N GLY A 94 12.50 1.75 -0.01
CA GLY A 94 11.14 2.21 -0.22
C GLY A 94 11.00 3.71 -0.01
N LEU A 95 11.57 4.23 1.06
CA LEU A 95 11.51 5.66 1.34
C LEU A 95 12.26 6.48 0.29
N GLU A 96 13.42 6.01 -0.15
CA GLU A 96 14.20 6.68 -1.20
C GLU A 96 13.46 6.71 -2.53
N LEU A 97 12.67 5.68 -2.83
CA LEU A 97 11.89 5.60 -4.05
C LEU A 97 10.57 6.38 -3.97
N GLY A 98 10.23 6.92 -2.81
CA GLY A 98 9.08 7.78 -2.65
C GLY A 98 7.89 7.21 -1.91
N ALA A 99 8.06 6.12 -1.16
CA ALA A 99 7.00 5.63 -0.28
C ALA A 99 6.76 6.64 0.84
N ASP A 100 5.50 6.80 1.23
CA ASP A 100 5.14 7.71 2.32
C ASP A 100 5.47 7.11 3.68
N ALA A 101 5.41 5.80 3.80
CA ALA A 101 5.74 5.08 5.03
C ALA A 101 6.01 3.62 4.72
N TYR A 102 6.50 2.89 5.70
CA TYR A 102 6.67 1.45 5.63
C TYR A 102 6.25 0.81 6.95
N MET A 103 5.96 -0.49 6.91
CA MET A 103 5.65 -1.25 8.10
C MET A 103 6.11 -2.69 7.90
N PRO A 104 6.85 -3.27 8.85
CA PRO A 104 7.33 -4.65 8.70
C PRO A 104 6.22 -5.67 8.95
N LYS A 105 6.30 -6.79 8.25
CA LYS A 105 5.47 -7.97 8.52
C LYS A 105 6.20 -8.87 9.53
N PRO A 106 5.55 -9.45 10.51
CA PRO A 106 4.13 -9.24 10.86
C PRO A 106 3.93 -7.89 11.53
N PHE A 107 2.77 -7.28 11.29
CA PHE A 107 2.44 -5.98 11.84
C PHE A 107 1.36 -6.10 12.92
N SER A 108 1.30 -5.11 13.81
CA SER A 108 0.18 -4.93 14.72
C SER A 108 -0.98 -4.32 13.94
N THR A 109 -2.19 -4.90 14.09
CA THR A 109 -3.38 -4.38 13.41
C THR A 109 -3.66 -2.94 13.81
N ARG A 110 -3.47 -2.61 15.08
CA ARG A 110 -3.68 -1.25 15.58
C ARG A 110 -2.69 -0.27 14.98
N GLU A 111 -1.42 -0.65 14.93
CA GLU A 111 -0.38 0.21 14.35
C GLU A 111 -0.63 0.46 12.87
N LEU A 112 -1.08 -0.57 12.14
CA LEU A 112 -1.41 -0.44 10.73
C LEU A 112 -2.56 0.56 10.52
N VAL A 113 -3.64 0.40 11.29
CA VAL A 113 -4.80 1.29 11.19
C VAL A 113 -4.39 2.73 11.51
N ASP A 114 -3.63 2.92 12.58
CA ASP A 114 -3.17 4.25 12.98
C ASP A 114 -2.30 4.89 11.89
N LYS A 115 -1.41 4.11 11.28
CA LYS A 115 -0.55 4.60 10.19
C LYS A 115 -1.38 5.00 8.97
N VAL A 116 -2.34 4.19 8.58
CA VAL A 116 -3.23 4.49 7.44
C VAL A 116 -3.98 5.79 7.69
N LYS A 117 -4.56 5.94 8.87
CA LYS A 117 -5.31 7.16 9.22
C LYS A 117 -4.41 8.39 9.22
N SER A 118 -3.19 8.25 9.75
CA SER A 118 -2.23 9.34 9.76
C SER A 118 -1.86 9.80 8.35
N LEU A 119 -1.58 8.86 7.46
CA LEU A 119 -1.23 9.18 6.07
C LEU A 119 -2.38 9.84 5.32
N LEU A 120 -3.60 9.39 5.55
CA LEU A 120 -4.78 9.98 4.91
C LEU A 120 -5.08 11.38 5.45
N ALA A 121 -4.83 11.62 6.73
CA ALA A 121 -5.00 12.93 7.32
C ALA A 121 -4.02 13.96 6.72
N GLU A 122 -2.79 13.54 6.44
CA GLU A 122 -1.78 14.39 5.81
C GLU A 122 -2.17 14.76 4.38
N ALA A 123 -2.95 13.93 3.71
CA ALA A 123 -3.39 14.16 2.34
C ALA A 123 -4.50 15.22 2.25
N ASP A 124 -5.18 15.46 3.35
CA ASP A 124 -6.24 16.44 3.43
C ASP A 124 -5.67 17.80 3.81
#